data_5efa22139e91296eef45fef9d293897b
#
_entry.id   5efa22139e91296eef45fef9d293897b
#
_cell.length_a   1.000
_cell.length_b   1.000
_cell.length_c   1.000
_cell.angle_alpha   90.00
_cell.angle_beta   90.00
_cell.angle_gamma   90.00
#
_symmetry.space_group_name_H-M   'P 1'
#
loop_
_entity.id
_entity.type
_entity.pdbx_description
1 polymer ?
#
loop_
_entity_poly.entity_id
_entity_poly.type
_entity_poly.pdbx_seq_one_letter_code
_entity_poly.pdbx_strand_id
1 'polypeptide(L)'
;MISTPRLTLNDGLHMPQLGYGLWRVADDVAEASVKTALAAGYRLIDTAKIYENEEPVGRALACGTVAREDIFLTTKLWNADQGFDETLRAFDASAARLGVAYVDLYLIHWPAPSRDQYAASWKALQRLKADGRVKSIGVSNFGIDHLQRIIDESGEVPSVNQIELHPRFAQRELRAFHAKQGIVTESWSPIGQGKLLDEPTIVAIAGKLGKSPAQIILRWHMEHGLIAIPKSVHPQRIADNIEIFNFSLDAGDMAALDAMDSPEGRIGPNPYTAAF
;
A
#
# COMPACT_ATOMS: atom_id res chain seq x y z
N MET A 1 8.99 17.65 -13.40
CA MET A 1 8.11 16.74 -12.62
C MET A 1 8.94 15.56 -12.19
N ILE A 2 8.85 15.16 -10.92
CA ILE A 2 9.53 13.96 -10.39
C ILE A 2 8.82 12.75 -11.00
N SER A 3 9.58 11.89 -11.69
CA SER A 3 9.05 10.62 -12.19
C SER A 3 9.30 9.55 -11.13
N THR A 4 8.26 9.09 -10.47
CA THR A 4 8.36 7.95 -9.55
C THR A 4 8.63 6.66 -10.33
N PRO A 5 9.67 5.88 -10.02
CA PRO A 5 9.88 4.56 -10.61
C PRO A 5 8.65 3.68 -10.47
N ARG A 6 8.51 2.70 -11.38
CA ARG A 6 7.39 1.74 -11.35
C ARG A 6 7.92 0.33 -11.24
N LEU A 7 7.24 -0.52 -10.48
CA LEU A 7 7.48 -1.95 -10.45
C LEU A 7 6.47 -2.66 -11.34
N THR A 8 6.93 -3.70 -12.03
CA THR A 8 6.04 -4.53 -12.85
C THR A 8 5.44 -5.62 -11.98
N LEU A 9 4.12 -5.67 -11.92
CA LEU A 9 3.37 -6.72 -11.24
C LEU A 9 3.39 -8.03 -12.05
N ASN A 10 3.05 -9.15 -11.43
CA ASN A 10 3.04 -10.46 -12.09
C ASN A 10 1.99 -10.60 -13.23
N ASP A 11 1.02 -9.70 -13.28
CA ASP A 11 0.04 -9.59 -14.36
C ASP A 11 0.42 -8.57 -15.46
N GLY A 12 1.63 -7.99 -15.36
CA GLY A 12 2.18 -7.05 -16.34
C GLY A 12 1.81 -5.59 -16.12
N LEU A 13 0.97 -5.26 -15.13
CA LEU A 13 0.64 -3.89 -14.80
C LEU A 13 1.83 -3.19 -14.11
N HIS A 14 2.00 -1.88 -14.35
CA HIS A 14 3.09 -1.09 -13.78
C HIS A 14 2.59 -0.22 -12.63
N MET A 15 3.00 -0.51 -11.39
CA MET A 15 2.60 0.20 -10.17
C MET A 15 3.69 1.17 -9.71
N PRO A 16 3.38 2.46 -9.43
CA PRO A 16 4.36 3.40 -8.91
C PRO A 16 4.96 2.91 -7.58
N GLN A 17 6.27 3.05 -7.42
CA GLN A 17 6.99 2.56 -6.24
C GLN A 17 6.74 3.40 -4.98
N LEU A 18 6.28 4.64 -5.14
CA LEU A 18 5.85 5.50 -4.04
C LEU A 18 4.43 5.98 -4.26
N GLY A 19 3.55 5.77 -3.28
CA GLY A 19 2.16 6.19 -3.28
C GLY A 19 1.80 7.10 -2.12
N TYR A 20 0.57 7.56 -2.12
CA TYR A 20 -0.03 8.37 -1.06
C TYR A 20 -1.13 7.57 -0.36
N GLY A 21 -0.91 7.24 0.92
CA GLY A 21 -1.85 6.51 1.77
C GLY A 21 -2.85 7.43 2.47
N LEU A 22 -4.09 6.97 2.63
CA LEU A 22 -5.19 7.74 3.22
C LEU A 22 -5.72 7.18 4.54
N TRP A 23 -5.05 6.21 5.14
CA TRP A 23 -5.46 5.72 6.45
C TRP A 23 -5.44 6.83 7.51
N ARG A 24 -6.54 7.00 8.26
CA ARG A 24 -6.75 8.09 9.23
C ARG A 24 -6.62 9.50 8.63
N VAL A 25 -6.96 9.67 7.37
CA VAL A 25 -7.23 11.00 6.80
C VAL A 25 -8.74 11.21 6.89
N ALA A 26 -9.15 12.20 7.67
CA ALA A 26 -10.55 12.52 7.85
C ALA A 26 -11.20 13.01 6.54
N ASP A 27 -12.52 12.78 6.40
CA ASP A 27 -13.28 13.06 5.18
C ASP A 27 -13.13 14.52 4.72
N ASP A 28 -13.21 15.47 5.66
CA ASP A 28 -13.15 16.91 5.42
C ASP A 28 -11.80 17.41 4.86
N VAL A 29 -10.69 16.67 5.08
CA VAL A 29 -9.36 17.03 4.57
C VAL A 29 -8.86 16.10 3.47
N ALA A 30 -9.53 14.99 3.22
CA ALA A 30 -9.05 13.96 2.29
C ALA A 30 -8.98 14.48 0.85
N GLU A 31 -10.00 15.20 0.38
CA GLU A 31 -10.02 15.76 -0.97
C GLU A 31 -8.84 16.72 -1.21
N ALA A 32 -8.61 17.66 -0.29
CA ALA A 32 -7.50 18.61 -0.40
C ALA A 32 -6.14 17.93 -0.34
N SER A 33 -6.01 16.91 0.51
CA SER A 33 -4.77 16.14 0.66
C SER A 33 -4.43 15.34 -0.60
N VAL A 34 -5.43 14.71 -1.25
CA VAL A 34 -5.23 13.99 -2.52
C VAL A 34 -4.84 14.96 -3.63
N LYS A 35 -5.52 16.10 -3.75
CA LYS A 35 -5.15 17.15 -4.74
C LYS A 35 -3.71 17.62 -4.54
N THR A 36 -3.29 17.84 -3.30
CA THR A 36 -1.91 18.19 -2.95
C THR A 36 -0.92 17.11 -3.36
N ALA A 37 -1.24 15.82 -3.09
CA ALA A 37 -0.40 14.70 -3.47
C ALA A 37 -0.26 14.58 -5.00
N LEU A 38 -1.37 14.69 -5.75
CA LEU A 38 -1.35 14.66 -7.22
C LEU A 38 -0.53 15.83 -7.80
N ALA A 39 -0.67 17.04 -7.22
CA ALA A 39 0.11 18.21 -7.61
C ALA A 39 1.61 18.05 -7.32
N ALA A 40 1.98 17.38 -6.21
CA ALA A 40 3.36 17.05 -5.87
C ALA A 40 3.97 15.97 -6.77
N GLY A 41 3.16 15.25 -7.57
CA GLY A 41 3.65 14.26 -8.51
C GLY A 41 3.31 12.80 -8.14
N TYR A 42 2.60 12.55 -7.03
CA TYR A 42 2.11 11.20 -6.74
C TYR A 42 1.15 10.72 -7.84
N ARG A 43 1.26 9.43 -8.16
CA ARG A 43 0.41 8.76 -9.15
C ARG A 43 -0.18 7.45 -8.64
N LEU A 44 0.12 7.05 -7.40
CA LEU A 44 -0.50 5.95 -6.67
C LEU A 44 -1.25 6.54 -5.49
N ILE A 45 -2.57 6.30 -5.44
CA ILE A 45 -3.48 6.72 -4.36
C ILE A 45 -4.07 5.48 -3.72
N ASP A 46 -3.85 5.31 -2.41
CA ASP A 46 -4.30 4.15 -1.64
C ASP A 46 -5.34 4.55 -0.60
N THR A 47 -6.55 4.05 -0.78
CA THR A 47 -7.66 4.18 0.18
C THR A 47 -8.24 2.81 0.54
N ALA A 48 -9.33 2.78 1.29
CA ALA A 48 -10.10 1.59 1.62
C ALA A 48 -11.52 1.97 2.07
N LYS A 49 -12.49 1.07 1.91
CA LYS A 49 -13.86 1.25 2.41
C LYS A 49 -13.91 1.70 3.87
N ILE A 50 -13.14 1.02 4.73
CA ILE A 50 -13.16 1.27 6.18
C ILE A 50 -12.56 2.62 6.59
N TYR A 51 -11.85 3.31 5.68
CA TYR A 51 -11.32 4.65 5.96
C TYR A 51 -12.38 5.74 5.86
N GLU A 52 -13.56 5.42 5.31
CA GLU A 52 -14.71 6.32 5.17
C GLU A 52 -14.39 7.61 4.40
N ASN A 53 -13.42 7.54 3.48
CA ASN A 53 -12.95 8.68 2.70
C ASN A 53 -12.89 8.41 1.18
N GLU A 54 -13.59 7.37 0.68
CA GLU A 54 -13.63 7.08 -0.74
C GLU A 54 -14.35 8.18 -1.55
N GLU A 55 -15.41 8.80 -1.01
CA GLU A 55 -16.12 9.89 -1.70
C GLU A 55 -15.23 11.14 -1.93
N PRO A 56 -14.54 11.70 -0.91
CA PRO A 56 -13.63 12.83 -1.15
C PRO A 56 -12.44 12.47 -2.03
N VAL A 57 -11.96 11.21 -2.01
CA VAL A 57 -10.98 10.73 -3.00
C VAL A 57 -11.58 10.82 -4.40
N GLY A 58 -12.79 10.32 -4.62
CA GLY A 58 -13.51 10.41 -5.89
C GLY A 58 -13.64 11.86 -6.38
N ARG A 59 -14.05 12.79 -5.51
CA ARG A 59 -14.11 14.22 -5.85
C ARG A 59 -12.76 14.80 -6.26
N ALA A 60 -11.68 14.40 -5.57
CA ALA A 60 -10.33 14.85 -5.94
C ALA A 60 -9.93 14.34 -7.33
N LEU A 61 -10.23 13.08 -7.65
CA LEU A 61 -9.95 12.49 -8.97
C LEU A 61 -10.79 13.17 -10.08
N ALA A 62 -12.05 13.46 -9.80
CA ALA A 62 -12.97 14.10 -10.75
C ALA A 62 -12.57 15.54 -11.12
N CYS A 63 -11.69 16.19 -10.34
CA CYS A 63 -11.18 17.53 -10.68
C CYS A 63 -10.33 17.56 -11.96
N GLY A 64 -9.89 16.40 -12.48
CA GLY A 64 -9.25 16.29 -13.78
C GLY A 64 -7.86 16.94 -13.91
N THR A 65 -7.20 17.28 -12.79
CA THR A 65 -5.83 17.83 -12.81
C THR A 65 -4.79 16.84 -13.31
N VAL A 66 -5.08 15.54 -13.16
CA VAL A 66 -4.33 14.41 -13.69
C VAL A 66 -5.35 13.47 -14.34
N ALA A 67 -5.06 12.97 -15.54
CA ALA A 67 -5.96 12.05 -16.22
C ALA A 67 -6.13 10.75 -15.41
N ARG A 68 -7.35 10.15 -15.41
CA ARG A 68 -7.64 8.95 -14.62
C ARG A 68 -6.71 7.79 -14.94
N GLU A 69 -6.35 7.62 -16.18
CA GLU A 69 -5.44 6.59 -16.68
C GLU A 69 -4.00 6.75 -16.21
N ASP A 70 -3.60 7.96 -15.80
CA ASP A 70 -2.28 8.24 -15.22
C ASP A 70 -2.23 7.99 -13.70
N ILE A 71 -3.39 7.73 -13.08
CA ILE A 71 -3.49 7.48 -11.64
C ILE A 71 -3.70 5.97 -11.40
N PHE A 72 -2.83 5.40 -10.58
CA PHE A 72 -2.98 4.06 -10.04
C PHE A 72 -3.81 4.15 -8.75
N LEU A 73 -5.06 3.71 -8.80
CA LEU A 73 -6.01 3.79 -7.69
C LEU A 73 -6.17 2.44 -7.02
N THR A 74 -5.91 2.38 -5.71
CA THR A 74 -6.14 1.20 -4.87
C THR A 74 -7.27 1.46 -3.88
N THR A 75 -8.19 0.52 -3.76
CA THR A 75 -9.10 0.42 -2.61
C THR A 75 -9.18 -1.02 -2.11
N LYS A 76 -9.87 -1.25 -0.97
CA LYS A 76 -9.81 -2.53 -0.26
C LYS A 76 -11.18 -2.98 0.23
N LEU A 77 -11.46 -4.28 0.10
CA LEU A 77 -12.59 -4.98 0.66
C LEU A 77 -12.45 -5.05 2.19
N TRP A 78 -13.45 -4.55 2.91
CA TRP A 78 -13.44 -4.69 4.37
C TRP A 78 -13.87 -6.09 4.82
N ASN A 79 -13.43 -6.47 6.01
CA ASN A 79 -13.64 -7.82 6.55
C ASN A 79 -15.11 -8.22 6.69
N ALA A 80 -15.98 -7.26 7.06
CA ALA A 80 -17.41 -7.52 7.21
C ALA A 80 -18.11 -7.87 5.88
N ASP A 81 -17.51 -7.51 4.75
CA ASP A 81 -18.05 -7.70 3.40
C ASP A 81 -17.39 -8.89 2.67
N GLN A 82 -16.64 -9.73 3.37
CA GLN A 82 -16.06 -10.93 2.80
C GLN A 82 -17.12 -11.99 2.48
N GLY A 83 -16.91 -12.72 1.40
CA GLY A 83 -17.81 -13.66 0.76
C GLY A 83 -17.85 -13.39 -0.75
N PHE A 84 -18.33 -14.30 -1.57
CA PHE A 84 -18.31 -14.10 -3.03
C PHE A 84 -19.26 -12.97 -3.46
N ASP A 85 -20.54 -13.10 -3.16
CA ASP A 85 -21.56 -12.11 -3.57
C ASP A 85 -21.44 -10.81 -2.78
N GLU A 86 -21.07 -10.89 -1.49
CA GLU A 86 -20.80 -9.75 -0.63
C GLU A 86 -19.66 -8.89 -1.17
N THR A 87 -18.60 -9.51 -1.63
CA THR A 87 -17.45 -8.82 -2.25
C THR A 87 -17.83 -8.09 -3.52
N LEU A 88 -18.65 -8.70 -4.39
CA LEU A 88 -19.15 -8.05 -5.62
C LEU A 88 -19.97 -6.80 -5.27
N ARG A 89 -20.89 -6.91 -4.32
CA ARG A 89 -21.71 -5.77 -3.85
C ARG A 89 -20.86 -4.68 -3.19
N ALA A 90 -19.87 -5.08 -2.38
CA ALA A 90 -18.97 -4.13 -1.72
C ALA A 90 -18.12 -3.35 -2.72
N PHE A 91 -17.66 -4.03 -3.78
CA PHE A 91 -16.93 -3.38 -4.87
C PHE A 91 -17.82 -2.36 -5.60
N ASP A 92 -19.08 -2.72 -5.93
CA ASP A 92 -20.03 -1.81 -6.58
C ASP A 92 -20.22 -0.53 -5.75
N ALA A 93 -20.40 -0.68 -4.44
CA ALA A 93 -20.53 0.44 -3.52
C ALA A 93 -19.26 1.30 -3.44
N SER A 94 -18.06 0.69 -3.41
CA SER A 94 -16.79 1.43 -3.42
C SER A 94 -16.58 2.18 -4.73
N ALA A 95 -16.84 1.54 -5.87
CA ALA A 95 -16.74 2.18 -7.18
C ALA A 95 -17.69 3.37 -7.32
N ALA A 96 -18.90 3.24 -6.78
CA ALA A 96 -19.89 4.34 -6.75
C ALA A 96 -19.41 5.52 -5.89
N ARG A 97 -18.88 5.28 -4.68
CA ARG A 97 -18.30 6.33 -3.81
C ARG A 97 -17.10 7.02 -4.45
N LEU A 98 -16.23 6.25 -5.08
CA LEU A 98 -15.06 6.76 -5.81
C LEU A 98 -15.44 7.44 -7.14
N GLY A 99 -16.66 7.23 -7.65
CA GLY A 99 -17.11 7.79 -8.91
C GLY A 99 -16.31 7.29 -10.13
N VAL A 100 -15.85 6.03 -10.09
CA VAL A 100 -14.99 5.46 -11.13
C VAL A 100 -15.59 4.20 -11.75
N ALA A 101 -15.31 3.97 -13.04
CA ALA A 101 -15.73 2.75 -13.74
C ALA A 101 -14.85 1.54 -13.38
N TYR A 102 -13.60 1.77 -13.00
CA TYR A 102 -12.64 0.74 -12.61
C TYR A 102 -11.67 1.24 -11.54
N VAL A 103 -11.07 0.31 -10.79
CA VAL A 103 -9.88 0.58 -9.98
C VAL A 103 -8.67 -0.15 -10.54
N ASP A 104 -7.46 0.33 -10.28
CA ASP A 104 -6.24 -0.29 -10.77
C ASP A 104 -5.85 -1.50 -9.92
N LEU A 105 -6.09 -1.44 -8.60
CA LEU A 105 -5.84 -2.54 -7.68
C LEU A 105 -6.96 -2.65 -6.64
N TYR A 106 -7.49 -3.86 -6.45
CA TYR A 106 -8.44 -4.15 -5.38
C TYR A 106 -7.84 -5.21 -4.45
N LEU A 107 -7.82 -4.92 -3.15
CA LEU A 107 -7.21 -5.77 -2.14
C LEU A 107 -8.25 -6.36 -1.17
N ILE A 108 -8.09 -7.62 -0.76
CA ILE A 108 -8.71 -8.09 0.49
C ILE A 108 -7.92 -7.46 1.64
N HIS A 109 -8.58 -6.69 2.51
CA HIS A 109 -7.90 -5.85 3.51
C HIS A 109 -7.19 -6.63 4.62
N TRP A 110 -7.82 -7.73 5.09
CA TRP A 110 -7.27 -8.68 6.05
C TRP A 110 -7.74 -10.08 5.73
N PRO A 111 -6.99 -11.13 6.08
CA PRO A 111 -7.47 -12.50 5.90
C PRO A 111 -8.67 -12.83 6.78
N ALA A 112 -8.78 -12.20 7.97
CA ALA A 112 -9.84 -12.45 8.95
C ALA A 112 -10.16 -13.94 9.12
N PRO A 113 -9.18 -14.76 9.57
CA PRO A 113 -9.27 -16.23 9.53
C PRO A 113 -10.45 -16.79 10.33
N SER A 114 -10.93 -16.09 11.36
CA SER A 114 -12.11 -16.46 12.13
C SER A 114 -13.41 -16.45 11.30
N ARG A 115 -13.44 -15.72 10.19
CA ARG A 115 -14.57 -15.67 9.25
C ARG A 115 -14.50 -16.74 8.17
N ASP A 116 -13.30 -17.17 7.83
CA ASP A 116 -12.97 -18.16 6.78
C ASP A 116 -13.63 -17.86 5.41
N GLN A 117 -13.71 -16.57 5.02
CA GLN A 117 -14.37 -16.12 3.80
C GLN A 117 -13.40 -15.55 2.76
N TYR A 118 -12.11 -15.38 3.09
CA TYR A 118 -11.17 -14.72 2.18
C TYR A 118 -10.90 -15.50 0.88
N ALA A 119 -11.02 -16.83 0.90
CA ALA A 119 -10.90 -17.65 -0.32
C ALA A 119 -12.10 -17.44 -1.27
N ALA A 120 -13.32 -17.33 -0.72
CA ALA A 120 -14.50 -16.98 -1.50
C ALA A 120 -14.40 -15.54 -2.04
N SER A 121 -13.92 -14.59 -1.23
CA SER A 121 -13.66 -13.22 -1.66
C SER A 121 -12.59 -13.15 -2.76
N TRP A 122 -11.53 -13.98 -2.68
CA TRP A 122 -10.52 -14.05 -3.72
C TRP A 122 -11.10 -14.46 -5.08
N LYS A 123 -12.01 -15.44 -5.11
CA LYS A 123 -12.74 -15.83 -6.33
C LYS A 123 -13.61 -14.69 -6.88
N ALA A 124 -14.18 -13.87 -6.00
CA ALA A 124 -14.93 -12.68 -6.43
C ALA A 124 -13.99 -11.60 -7.04
N LEU A 125 -12.78 -11.40 -6.47
CA LEU A 125 -11.79 -10.50 -7.05
C LEU A 125 -11.36 -10.98 -8.46
N GLN A 126 -11.14 -12.29 -8.64
CA GLN A 126 -10.85 -12.88 -9.96
C GLN A 126 -12.00 -12.60 -10.97
N ARG A 127 -13.25 -12.71 -10.53
CA ARG A 127 -14.42 -12.37 -11.36
C ARG A 127 -14.41 -10.88 -11.74
N LEU A 128 -14.20 -9.97 -10.79
CA LEU A 128 -14.12 -8.53 -11.05
C LEU A 128 -13.00 -8.18 -12.04
N LYS A 129 -11.85 -8.87 -11.96
CA LYS A 129 -10.73 -8.72 -12.91
C LYS A 129 -11.12 -9.22 -14.30
N ALA A 130 -11.75 -10.38 -14.40
CA ALA A 130 -12.23 -10.93 -15.67
C ALA A 130 -13.29 -10.03 -16.34
N ASP A 131 -14.13 -9.37 -15.55
CA ASP A 131 -15.14 -8.42 -16.01
C ASP A 131 -14.53 -7.04 -16.38
N GLY A 132 -13.22 -6.83 -16.19
CA GLY A 132 -12.50 -5.58 -16.48
C GLY A 132 -12.79 -4.44 -15.52
N ARG A 133 -13.42 -4.71 -14.38
CA ARG A 133 -13.77 -3.73 -13.35
C ARG A 133 -12.60 -3.41 -12.42
N VAL A 134 -11.65 -4.34 -12.34
CA VAL A 134 -10.39 -4.23 -11.60
C VAL A 134 -9.26 -4.63 -12.54
N LYS A 135 -8.19 -3.84 -12.63
CA LYS A 135 -7.06 -4.18 -13.51
C LYS A 135 -6.14 -5.23 -12.87
N SER A 136 -5.91 -5.12 -11.57
CA SER A 136 -5.05 -6.01 -10.79
C SER A 136 -5.72 -6.37 -9.46
N ILE A 137 -5.44 -7.57 -8.95
CA ILE A 137 -5.99 -8.06 -7.69
C ILE A 137 -4.87 -8.47 -6.74
N GLY A 138 -5.08 -8.23 -5.46
CA GLY A 138 -4.12 -8.55 -4.43
C GLY A 138 -4.77 -8.70 -3.06
N VAL A 139 -3.91 -8.75 -2.06
CA VAL A 139 -4.32 -8.92 -0.68
C VAL A 139 -3.55 -7.95 0.23
N SER A 140 -4.02 -7.81 1.46
CA SER A 140 -3.31 -7.05 2.49
C SER A 140 -3.29 -7.85 3.79
N ASN A 141 -2.15 -7.81 4.49
CA ASN A 141 -1.95 -8.49 5.77
C ASN A 141 -2.02 -10.03 5.71
N PHE A 142 -1.80 -10.63 4.56
CA PHE A 142 -1.78 -12.09 4.44
C PHE A 142 -0.41 -12.63 4.87
N GLY A 143 -0.41 -13.64 5.73
CA GLY A 143 0.76 -14.45 6.02
C GLY A 143 0.96 -15.55 4.97
N ILE A 144 2.07 -16.30 5.08
CA ILE A 144 2.45 -17.33 4.09
C ILE A 144 1.34 -18.37 3.92
N ASP A 145 0.75 -18.87 5.01
CA ASP A 145 -0.30 -19.89 4.95
C ASP A 145 -1.57 -19.39 4.26
N HIS A 146 -1.95 -18.13 4.51
CA HIS A 146 -3.09 -17.51 3.85
C HIS A 146 -2.86 -17.37 2.34
N LEU A 147 -1.66 -16.93 1.94
CA LEU A 147 -1.26 -16.80 0.54
C LEU A 147 -1.22 -18.16 -0.14
N GLN A 148 -0.59 -19.15 0.47
CA GLN A 148 -0.49 -20.50 -0.08
C GLN A 148 -1.87 -21.08 -0.34
N ARG A 149 -2.80 -20.94 0.61
CA ARG A 149 -4.16 -21.45 0.48
C ARG A 149 -4.90 -20.84 -0.74
N ILE A 150 -4.88 -19.51 -0.90
CA ILE A 150 -5.59 -18.90 -2.04
C ILE A 150 -4.93 -19.25 -3.38
N ILE A 151 -3.61 -19.42 -3.41
CA ILE A 151 -2.88 -19.86 -4.61
C ILE A 151 -3.26 -21.30 -4.96
N ASP A 152 -3.23 -22.22 -3.98
CA ASP A 152 -3.53 -23.63 -4.20
C ASP A 152 -5.00 -23.85 -4.62
N GLU A 153 -5.94 -23.10 -4.02
CA GLU A 153 -7.36 -23.24 -4.31
C GLU A 153 -7.79 -22.59 -5.65
N SER A 154 -7.05 -21.57 -6.13
CA SER A 154 -7.46 -20.79 -7.30
C SER A 154 -6.52 -20.88 -8.50
N GLY A 155 -5.25 -21.27 -8.28
CA GLY A 155 -4.22 -21.23 -9.30
C GLY A 155 -3.73 -19.82 -9.67
N GLU A 156 -4.27 -18.75 -9.08
CA GLU A 156 -3.87 -17.36 -9.35
C GLU A 156 -3.11 -16.77 -8.17
N VAL A 157 -1.94 -16.19 -8.47
CA VAL A 157 -1.06 -15.57 -7.49
C VAL A 157 -1.46 -14.10 -7.32
N PRO A 158 -1.65 -13.59 -6.08
CA PRO A 158 -1.87 -12.16 -5.86
C PRO A 158 -0.77 -11.31 -6.47
N SER A 159 -1.12 -10.19 -7.11
CA SER A 159 -0.12 -9.29 -7.68
C SER A 159 0.62 -8.50 -6.60
N VAL A 160 -0.07 -8.19 -5.51
CA VAL A 160 0.44 -7.40 -4.39
C VAL A 160 0.01 -8.04 -3.06
N ASN A 161 0.90 -8.04 -2.07
CA ASN A 161 0.53 -8.17 -0.67
C ASN A 161 0.98 -6.90 0.07
N GLN A 162 0.00 -6.10 0.54
CA GLN A 162 0.24 -4.88 1.30
C GLN A 162 0.35 -5.20 2.78
N ILE A 163 1.51 -5.01 3.39
CA ILE A 163 1.80 -5.43 4.77
C ILE A 163 2.39 -4.30 5.60
N GLU A 164 2.31 -4.41 6.94
CA GLU A 164 3.12 -3.59 7.81
C GLU A 164 4.59 -3.83 7.49
N LEU A 165 5.32 -2.77 7.13
CA LEU A 165 6.74 -2.91 6.87
C LEU A 165 7.46 -1.59 7.09
N HIS A 166 8.52 -1.61 7.87
CA HIS A 166 9.43 -0.51 8.15
C HIS A 166 10.76 -1.07 8.71
N PRO A 167 11.82 -0.29 8.88
CA PRO A 167 13.13 -0.81 9.31
C PRO A 167 13.10 -1.63 10.60
N ARG A 168 12.22 -1.33 11.55
CA ARG A 168 12.03 -2.12 12.79
C ARG A 168 11.17 -3.37 12.63
N PHE A 169 10.53 -3.56 11.49
CA PHE A 169 9.70 -4.73 11.22
C PHE A 169 9.77 -5.05 9.72
N ALA A 170 10.90 -5.65 9.30
CA ALA A 170 11.23 -5.83 7.90
C ALA A 170 10.60 -7.08 7.26
N GLN A 171 9.96 -7.96 8.02
CA GLN A 171 9.25 -9.16 7.56
C GLN A 171 10.00 -9.98 6.50
N ARG A 172 11.28 -10.27 6.74
CA ARG A 172 12.21 -10.86 5.76
C ARG A 172 11.73 -12.19 5.18
N GLU A 173 11.18 -13.07 6.03
CA GLU A 173 10.67 -14.38 5.62
C GLU A 173 9.48 -14.23 4.66
N LEU A 174 8.51 -13.39 5.02
CA LEU A 174 7.33 -13.14 4.17
C LEU A 174 7.74 -12.48 2.84
N ARG A 175 8.67 -11.54 2.87
CA ARG A 175 9.23 -10.92 1.64
C ARG A 175 9.96 -11.93 0.76
N ALA A 176 10.70 -12.86 1.34
CA ALA A 176 11.34 -13.93 0.58
C ALA A 176 10.31 -14.85 -0.09
N PHE A 177 9.21 -15.17 0.60
CA PHE A 177 8.10 -15.89 0.00
C PHE A 177 7.47 -15.09 -1.15
N HIS A 178 7.20 -13.80 -0.95
CA HIS A 178 6.67 -12.92 -2.00
C HIS A 178 7.56 -12.93 -3.24
N ALA A 179 8.86 -12.74 -3.08
CA ALA A 179 9.82 -12.75 -4.19
C ALA A 179 9.81 -14.08 -4.97
N LYS A 180 9.71 -15.20 -4.26
CA LYS A 180 9.63 -16.55 -4.87
C LYS A 180 8.35 -16.73 -5.69
N GLN A 181 7.24 -16.15 -5.24
CA GLN A 181 5.93 -16.27 -5.90
C GLN A 181 5.68 -15.17 -6.94
N GLY A 182 6.56 -14.18 -7.08
CA GLY A 182 6.34 -13.03 -7.95
C GLY A 182 5.30 -12.04 -7.42
N ILE A 183 5.10 -12.00 -6.10
CA ILE A 183 4.20 -11.05 -5.43
C ILE A 183 4.99 -9.78 -5.10
N VAL A 184 4.48 -8.61 -5.48
CA VAL A 184 5.07 -7.34 -5.08
C VAL A 184 4.69 -7.01 -3.65
N THR A 185 5.68 -6.60 -2.85
CA THR A 185 5.44 -6.16 -1.46
C THR A 185 5.17 -4.67 -1.41
N GLU A 186 4.02 -4.29 -0.85
CA GLU A 186 3.67 -2.90 -0.57
C GLU A 186 3.65 -2.67 0.94
N SER A 187 4.23 -1.55 1.37
CA SER A 187 4.45 -1.23 2.79
C SER A 187 3.43 -0.22 3.29
N TRP A 188 2.52 -0.65 4.19
CA TRP A 188 1.76 0.31 4.98
C TRP A 188 2.51 0.69 6.25
N SER A 189 2.21 1.89 6.79
CA SER A 189 2.97 2.52 7.89
C SER A 189 4.50 2.54 7.65
N PRO A 190 4.97 2.91 6.44
CA PRO A 190 6.38 2.76 6.06
C PRO A 190 7.34 3.54 6.97
N ILE A 191 6.89 4.63 7.60
CA ILE A 191 7.67 5.42 8.56
C ILE A 191 7.36 5.08 10.03
N GLY A 192 6.81 3.88 10.31
CA GLY A 192 6.51 3.40 11.66
C GLY A 192 5.52 4.30 12.42
N GLN A 193 4.56 4.94 11.73
CA GLN A 193 3.63 5.92 12.31
C GLN A 193 4.34 7.09 13.02
N GLY A 194 5.54 7.44 12.58
CA GLY A 194 6.37 8.50 13.16
C GLY A 194 7.25 8.07 14.33
N LYS A 195 7.11 6.86 14.85
CA LYS A 195 7.89 6.36 16.00
C LYS A 195 9.37 6.14 15.70
N LEU A 196 9.73 6.10 14.42
CA LEU A 196 11.11 5.88 13.97
C LEU A 196 11.88 7.17 13.67
N LEU A 197 11.21 8.32 13.68
CA LEU A 197 11.81 9.58 13.21
C LEU A 197 12.95 10.08 14.12
N ASP A 198 12.93 9.71 15.38
CA ASP A 198 13.93 10.11 16.38
C ASP A 198 14.96 8.98 16.68
N GLU A 199 14.94 7.89 15.90
CA GLU A 199 15.90 6.79 16.07
C GLU A 199 17.33 7.26 15.75
N PRO A 200 18.31 7.06 16.67
CA PRO A 200 19.66 7.60 16.49
C PRO A 200 20.33 7.21 15.16
N THR A 201 20.15 5.96 14.73
CA THR A 201 20.66 5.47 13.44
C THR A 201 20.08 6.26 12.27
N ILE A 202 18.77 6.47 12.25
CA ILE A 202 18.08 7.19 11.18
C ILE A 202 18.47 8.67 11.20
N VAL A 203 18.52 9.30 12.38
CA VAL A 203 18.90 10.70 12.54
C VAL A 203 20.37 10.92 12.09
N ALA A 204 21.28 10.02 12.40
CA ALA A 204 22.68 10.11 11.98
C ALA A 204 22.81 10.05 10.46
N ILE A 205 22.11 9.12 9.78
CA ILE A 205 22.08 9.01 8.31
C ILE A 205 21.42 10.25 7.69
N ALA A 206 20.35 10.74 8.29
CA ALA A 206 19.65 11.95 7.85
C ALA A 206 20.59 13.16 7.88
N GLY A 207 21.34 13.35 8.96
CA GLY A 207 22.35 14.40 9.10
C GLY A 207 23.48 14.27 8.09
N LYS A 208 24.01 13.04 7.86
CA LYS A 208 25.04 12.75 6.86
C LYS A 208 24.62 13.17 5.45
N LEU A 209 23.34 12.91 5.08
CA LEU A 209 22.83 13.12 3.73
C LEU A 209 22.09 14.44 3.53
N GLY A 210 21.89 15.23 4.60
CA GLY A 210 21.12 16.47 4.54
C GLY A 210 19.64 16.24 4.19
N LYS A 211 19.07 15.12 4.64
CA LYS A 211 17.69 14.71 4.39
C LYS A 211 16.91 14.57 5.70
N SER A 212 15.57 14.55 5.61
CA SER A 212 14.75 14.26 6.78
C SER A 212 14.78 12.77 7.15
N PRO A 213 14.58 12.39 8.41
CA PRO A 213 14.42 10.99 8.83
C PRO A 213 13.37 10.24 8.03
N ALA A 214 12.24 10.87 7.69
CA ALA A 214 11.20 10.27 6.86
C ALA A 214 11.71 9.93 5.45
N GLN A 215 12.48 10.83 4.82
CA GLN A 215 13.08 10.57 3.51
C GLN A 215 14.08 9.40 3.55
N ILE A 216 14.88 9.29 4.61
CA ILE A 216 15.80 8.16 4.79
C ILE A 216 15.04 6.82 4.82
N ILE A 217 13.99 6.74 5.65
CA ILE A 217 13.17 5.53 5.75
C ILE A 217 12.49 5.20 4.42
N LEU A 218 11.90 6.19 3.76
CA LEU A 218 11.26 5.99 2.46
C LEU A 218 12.26 5.57 1.39
N ARG A 219 13.47 6.14 1.39
CA ARG A 219 14.54 5.72 0.48
C ARG A 219 14.97 4.27 0.72
N TRP A 220 15.08 3.83 1.98
CA TRP A 220 15.35 2.44 2.33
C TRP A 220 14.32 1.47 1.68
N HIS A 221 13.03 1.82 1.66
CA HIS A 221 12.02 1.03 0.94
C HIS A 221 12.32 0.94 -0.56
N MET A 222 12.72 2.07 -1.17
CA MET A 222 13.04 2.11 -2.61
C MET A 222 14.23 1.23 -2.94
N GLU A 223 15.32 1.27 -2.13
CA GLU A 223 16.51 0.46 -2.33
C GLU A 223 16.23 -1.04 -2.15
N HIS A 224 15.23 -1.41 -1.35
CA HIS A 224 14.77 -2.79 -1.22
C HIS A 224 13.79 -3.22 -2.32
N GLY A 225 13.49 -2.38 -3.30
CA GLY A 225 12.50 -2.70 -4.34
C GLY A 225 11.07 -2.86 -3.81
N LEU A 226 10.74 -2.15 -2.73
CA LEU A 226 9.41 -2.18 -2.11
C LEU A 226 8.57 -0.99 -2.61
N ILE A 227 7.24 -1.14 -2.57
CA ILE A 227 6.32 -0.02 -2.71
C ILE A 227 6.04 0.53 -1.32
N ALA A 228 5.98 1.86 -1.15
CA ALA A 228 5.65 2.50 0.11
C ALA A 228 4.53 3.53 -0.06
N ILE A 229 3.60 3.56 0.92
CA ILE A 229 2.44 4.47 0.92
C ILE A 229 2.41 5.33 2.20
N PRO A 230 3.36 6.27 2.35
CA PRO A 230 3.33 7.20 3.48
C PRO A 230 2.05 8.04 3.47
N LYS A 231 1.58 8.39 4.67
CA LYS A 231 0.45 9.29 4.90
C LYS A 231 0.90 10.59 5.53
N SER A 232 0.41 11.71 5.03
CA SER A 232 0.48 13.01 5.70
C SER A 232 -0.71 13.88 5.29
N VAL A 233 -1.17 14.76 6.17
CA VAL A 233 -2.14 15.81 5.84
C VAL A 233 -1.48 17.19 5.74
N HIS A 234 -0.18 17.29 6.01
CA HIS A 234 0.59 18.52 5.92
C HIS A 234 1.16 18.68 4.51
N PRO A 235 0.79 19.73 3.75
CA PRO A 235 1.23 19.90 2.36
C PRO A 235 2.73 19.82 2.17
N GLN A 236 3.52 20.45 3.06
CA GLN A 236 4.97 20.40 2.97
C GLN A 236 5.52 18.98 3.12
N ARG A 237 5.01 18.21 4.10
CA ARG A 237 5.45 16.80 4.28
C ARG A 237 5.05 15.91 3.10
N ILE A 238 3.89 16.18 2.47
CA ILE A 238 3.47 15.48 1.24
C ILE A 238 4.49 15.73 0.14
N ALA A 239 4.89 17.00 -0.06
CA ALA A 239 5.90 17.38 -1.05
C ALA A 239 7.30 16.81 -0.71
N ASP A 240 7.72 16.88 0.55
CA ASP A 240 9.05 16.41 0.97
C ASP A 240 9.19 14.89 0.83
N ASN A 241 8.14 14.13 1.13
CA ASN A 241 8.17 12.66 1.09
C ASN A 241 8.35 12.09 -0.33
N ILE A 242 8.06 12.83 -1.38
CA ILE A 242 8.31 12.38 -2.76
C ILE A 242 9.73 12.72 -3.23
N GLU A 243 10.44 13.62 -2.54
CA GLU A 243 11.81 14.08 -2.86
C GLU A 243 12.87 13.07 -2.39
N ILE A 244 12.70 11.79 -2.75
CA ILE A 244 13.56 10.68 -2.30
C ILE A 244 14.34 10.00 -3.43
N PHE A 245 14.16 10.47 -4.68
CA PHE A 245 14.80 9.86 -5.85
C PHE A 245 16.08 10.59 -6.28
N ASN A 246 16.48 11.64 -5.57
CA ASN A 246 17.67 12.47 -5.86
C ASN A 246 18.89 12.16 -4.97
N PHE A 247 18.86 11.06 -4.22
CA PHE A 247 19.96 10.56 -3.41
C PHE A 247 19.86 9.03 -3.29
N SER A 248 20.89 8.38 -2.77
CA SER A 248 20.93 6.95 -2.47
C SER A 248 21.50 6.71 -1.08
N LEU A 249 21.17 5.57 -0.50
CA LEU A 249 21.78 5.04 0.71
C LEU A 249 22.98 4.16 0.30
N ASP A 250 24.12 4.31 0.96
CA ASP A 250 25.23 3.41 0.71
C ASP A 250 25.03 2.05 1.44
N ALA A 251 25.93 1.09 1.18
CA ALA A 251 25.82 -0.25 1.77
C ALA A 251 25.90 -0.23 3.31
N GLY A 252 26.65 0.72 3.89
CA GLY A 252 26.75 0.89 5.34
C GLY A 252 25.44 1.44 5.92
N ASP A 253 24.83 2.43 5.27
CA ASP A 253 23.53 2.99 5.66
C ASP A 253 22.45 1.91 5.61
N MET A 254 22.39 1.14 4.52
CA MET A 254 21.45 0.04 4.35
C MET A 254 21.61 -1.02 5.42
N ALA A 255 22.84 -1.45 5.70
CA ALA A 255 23.12 -2.44 6.74
C ALA A 255 22.73 -1.95 8.14
N ALA A 256 22.96 -0.66 8.44
CA ALA A 256 22.60 -0.07 9.72
C ALA A 256 21.06 -0.02 9.91
N LEU A 257 20.30 0.33 8.86
CA LEU A 257 18.86 0.32 8.88
C LEU A 257 18.29 -1.10 8.97
N ASP A 258 18.87 -2.05 8.23
CA ASP A 258 18.49 -3.46 8.25
C ASP A 258 18.74 -4.15 9.60
N ALA A 259 19.73 -3.67 10.36
CA ALA A 259 20.02 -4.17 11.71
C ALA A 259 18.99 -3.72 12.77
N MET A 260 18.10 -2.80 12.45
CA MET A 260 17.01 -2.36 13.34
C MET A 260 15.85 -3.35 13.41
N ASP A 261 15.80 -4.36 12.52
CA ASP A 261 14.70 -5.33 12.43
C ASP A 261 14.55 -6.13 13.73
N SER A 262 13.31 -6.20 14.25
CA SER A 262 12.99 -6.88 15.51
C SER A 262 11.61 -7.51 15.46
N PRO A 263 11.41 -8.70 16.03
CA PRO A 263 10.08 -9.30 16.19
C PRO A 263 9.10 -8.41 16.98
N GLU A 264 9.61 -7.59 17.92
CA GLU A 264 8.83 -6.63 18.71
C GLU A 264 8.53 -5.32 17.97
N GLY A 265 9.03 -5.18 16.75
CA GLY A 265 8.84 -4.01 15.91
C GLY A 265 7.41 -3.81 15.41
N ARG A 266 6.57 -4.85 15.44
CA ARG A 266 5.18 -4.78 15.00
C ARG A 266 4.39 -3.69 15.74
N ILE A 267 3.66 -2.87 15.00
CA ILE A 267 2.82 -1.80 15.52
C ILE A 267 1.34 -2.14 15.39
N GLY A 268 0.97 -2.79 14.30
CA GLY A 268 -0.41 -3.17 13.98
C GLY A 268 -0.80 -4.54 14.52
N PRO A 269 -2.07 -4.93 14.33
CA PRO A 269 -2.58 -6.24 14.75
C PRO A 269 -1.86 -7.39 14.06
N ASN A 270 -1.81 -8.54 14.73
CA ASN A 270 -1.30 -9.76 14.12
C ASN A 270 -2.37 -10.35 13.18
N PRO A 271 -2.07 -10.58 11.89
CA PRO A 271 -3.03 -11.11 10.91
C PRO A 271 -3.64 -12.47 11.25
N TYR A 272 -2.96 -13.26 12.05
CA TYR A 272 -3.42 -14.60 12.46
C TYR A 272 -4.42 -14.59 13.61
N THR A 273 -4.42 -13.51 14.41
CA THR A 273 -5.25 -13.42 15.62
C THR A 273 -6.16 -12.19 15.64
N ALA A 274 -6.05 -11.31 14.66
CA ALA A 274 -6.87 -10.10 14.58
C ALA A 274 -8.35 -10.46 14.43
N ALA A 275 -9.16 -9.99 15.38
CA ALA A 275 -10.61 -10.15 15.41
C ALA A 275 -11.26 -8.77 15.22
N PHE A 276 -11.72 -8.48 14.01
CA PHE A 276 -12.42 -7.23 13.66
C PHE A 276 -13.85 -7.55 13.20
#